data_3ee709dba2dd7c3232e8ab49fd831c53
#
_entry.id   3ee709dba2dd7c3232e8ab49fd831c53
#
_cell.length_a   1.000
_cell.length_b   1.000
_cell.length_c   1.000
_cell.angle_alpha   90.00
_cell.angle_beta   90.00
_cell.angle_gamma   90.00
#
_symmetry.space_group_name_H-M   'P 1'
#
loop_
_entity.id
_entity.type
_entity.pdbx_description
1 polymer ?
#
loop_
_entity_poly.entity_id
_entity_poly.type
_entity_poly.pdbx_seq_one_letter_code
_entity_poly.pdbx_strand_id
1 'polypeptide(L)'
;MEREKYIEDEDIMVDVDIDGGEGDGEGDEMYEHFAVTVDKGQSQMRLDKYLTIRLENTSRNRIQTAADGGNILVNGKPQKSSYKIKPLDQISIVMPYPRRKDEIVPENIPLEIVYEDDDIIVVNKEAGMVVHPGVGNHSGTLVHALSYHLKHLEMFSEGNARAGLVHRIDKDTSGLLVVAKNEKAHAHLAKQFFDHTIYRRYVALVWGNLAEDEGTIIGHIGRNPKDRMQMYVFPDGEEGKHAVTHFKVLRRYSYVSLVECRLETGRTHQIRVHMSWQGHPLFNDERYGGDRILKGTTFQKYKQFIENCFKLIPRQALHARALGFIHPMTGEYVQFESELPEDLKAVLQKWEGYTASTGLDLDEI
;
A
#
# COMPACT_ATOMS: atom_id res chain seq x y z
N MET A 1 26.50 -9.35 30.89
CA MET A 1 26.81 -8.11 30.13
C MET A 1 26.26 -8.35 28.76
N GLU A 2 24.93 -8.24 28.65
CA GLU A 2 24.16 -8.48 27.43
C GLU A 2 24.19 -7.21 26.59
N ARG A 3 24.57 -7.37 25.32
CA ARG A 3 24.52 -6.30 24.34
C ARG A 3 23.06 -6.08 23.95
N GLU A 4 22.49 -4.97 24.36
CA GLU A 4 21.29 -4.43 23.74
C GLU A 4 21.56 -4.28 22.23
N LYS A 5 20.89 -5.11 21.44
CA LYS A 5 20.78 -4.91 20.00
C LYS A 5 19.89 -3.70 19.79
N TYR A 6 20.47 -2.60 19.38
CA TYR A 6 19.74 -1.49 18.79
C TYR A 6 18.90 -2.04 17.64
N ILE A 7 17.61 -1.88 17.74
CA ILE A 7 16.66 -2.01 16.63
C ILE A 7 17.08 -0.88 15.67
N GLU A 8 17.64 -1.26 14.53
CA GLU A 8 17.84 -0.31 13.43
C GLU A 8 16.46 0.21 13.07
N ASP A 9 16.25 1.51 13.22
CA ASP A 9 15.07 2.22 12.77
C ASP A 9 14.90 1.92 11.27
N GLU A 10 14.02 0.98 10.94
CA GLU A 10 13.57 0.79 9.57
C GLU A 10 13.01 2.14 9.12
N ASP A 11 13.54 2.67 8.02
CA ASP A 11 13.20 3.92 7.36
C ASP A 11 11.70 4.24 7.49
N ILE A 12 11.33 4.95 8.55
CA ILE A 12 9.99 5.52 8.70
C ILE A 12 9.93 6.63 7.66
N MET A 13 9.39 6.31 6.50
CA MET A 13 9.13 7.30 5.47
C MET A 13 8.03 8.23 5.99
N VAL A 14 8.38 9.43 6.35
CA VAL A 14 7.47 10.45 6.88
C VAL A 14 6.85 11.19 5.71
N ASP A 15 5.53 11.24 5.67
CA ASP A 15 4.80 12.12 4.74
C ASP A 15 4.91 13.56 5.25
N VAL A 16 5.53 14.42 4.46
CA VAL A 16 5.66 15.84 4.76
C VAL A 16 4.93 16.63 3.70
N ASP A 17 3.86 17.31 4.10
CA ASP A 17 3.14 18.23 3.23
C ASP A 17 4.03 19.45 2.95
N ILE A 18 4.67 19.46 1.77
CA ILE A 18 5.51 20.56 1.28
C ILE A 18 4.73 21.47 0.31
N ASP A 19 3.50 21.11 -0.02
CA ASP A 19 2.62 21.96 -0.83
C ASP A 19 1.94 23.00 0.04
N GLY A 20 2.18 24.27 -0.31
CA GLY A 20 1.63 25.43 0.37
C GLY A 20 0.10 25.35 0.50
N GLY A 21 -0.38 25.01 1.67
CA GLY A 21 -1.71 25.43 2.05
C GLY A 21 -1.72 26.96 2.10
N GLU A 22 -2.72 27.56 1.45
CA GLU A 22 -3.04 28.98 1.67
C GLU A 22 -3.35 29.16 3.17
N GLY A 23 -2.33 29.43 3.95
CA GLY A 23 -2.48 29.74 5.37
C GLY A 23 -2.59 31.26 5.52
N ASP A 24 -3.74 31.73 5.95
CA ASP A 24 -3.94 33.09 6.47
C ASP A 24 -3.17 33.27 7.79
N GLY A 25 -1.85 33.04 7.75
CA GLY A 25 -0.96 33.23 8.89
C GLY A 25 -0.28 34.60 8.83
N GLU A 26 -0.84 35.61 9.47
CA GLU A 26 -0.09 36.83 9.84
C GLU A 26 0.93 36.46 10.94
N GLY A 27 2.18 36.12 10.56
CA GLY A 27 3.28 35.95 11.50
C GLY A 27 4.51 35.29 10.86
N ASP A 28 5.70 35.80 11.22
CA ASP A 28 7.04 35.25 10.87
C ASP A 28 7.35 33.89 11.57
N GLU A 29 6.34 33.19 12.07
CA GLU A 29 6.53 31.97 12.84
C GLU A 29 6.66 30.76 11.91
N MET A 30 7.81 30.07 11.98
CA MET A 30 8.10 28.88 11.19
C MET A 30 7.95 27.64 12.03
N TYR A 31 7.20 26.67 11.54
CA TYR A 31 6.89 25.41 12.23
C TYR A 31 7.72 24.27 11.63
N GLU A 32 8.29 23.43 12.50
CA GLU A 32 9.05 22.27 12.06
C GLU A 32 8.13 21.14 11.61
N HIS A 33 8.24 20.75 10.33
CA HIS A 33 7.47 19.69 9.72
C HIS A 33 8.22 18.35 9.66
N PHE A 34 9.55 18.40 9.66
CA PHE A 34 10.39 17.20 9.63
C PHE A 34 11.74 17.55 10.25
N ALA A 35 12.31 16.61 11.01
CA ALA A 35 13.67 16.70 11.51
C ALA A 35 14.35 15.33 11.43
N VAL A 36 15.62 15.32 11.06
CA VAL A 36 16.44 14.12 11.03
C VAL A 36 17.90 14.47 11.29
N THR A 37 18.60 13.63 12.04
CA THR A 37 20.05 13.69 12.18
C THR A 37 20.70 12.70 11.22
N VAL A 38 21.66 13.16 10.43
CA VAL A 38 22.39 12.32 9.49
C VAL A 38 23.25 11.30 10.24
N ASP A 39 23.12 10.03 9.90
CA ASP A 39 23.84 8.92 10.54
C ASP A 39 25.36 9.10 10.45
N LYS A 40 26.08 8.63 11.47
CA LYS A 40 27.56 8.72 11.52
C LYS A 40 28.25 8.00 10.36
N GLY A 41 27.64 6.94 9.84
CA GLY A 41 28.15 6.13 8.72
C GLY A 41 27.65 6.59 7.35
N GLN A 42 26.82 7.62 7.28
CA GLN A 42 26.23 8.08 6.02
C GLN A 42 27.30 8.62 5.07
N SER A 43 27.36 8.06 3.87
CA SER A 43 28.21 8.61 2.80
C SER A 43 27.70 9.97 2.31
N GLN A 44 28.64 10.81 1.89
CA GLN A 44 28.32 12.17 1.42
C GLN A 44 27.44 12.11 0.17
N MET A 45 26.25 12.71 0.23
CA MET A 45 25.33 12.86 -0.91
C MET A 45 24.65 14.22 -0.89
N ARG A 46 23.97 14.57 -1.98
CA ARG A 46 23.21 15.83 -2.06
C ARG A 46 21.98 15.79 -1.14
N LEU A 47 21.67 16.93 -0.53
CA LEU A 47 20.53 17.13 0.37
C LEU A 47 19.21 16.74 -0.30
N ASP A 48 18.98 17.15 -1.55
CA ASP A 48 17.79 16.79 -2.31
C ASP A 48 17.64 15.27 -2.52
N LYS A 49 18.75 14.57 -2.78
CA LYS A 49 18.75 13.12 -2.93
C LYS A 49 18.49 12.41 -1.58
N TYR A 50 19.13 12.88 -0.52
CA TYR A 50 18.98 12.34 0.83
C TYR A 50 17.53 12.43 1.33
N LEU A 51 16.91 13.61 1.21
CA LEU A 51 15.52 13.82 1.61
C LEU A 51 14.54 13.07 0.73
N THR A 52 14.82 12.95 -0.58
CA THR A 52 13.96 12.17 -1.49
C THR A 52 13.86 10.69 -1.09
N ILE A 53 14.90 10.12 -0.50
CA ILE A 53 14.90 8.73 -0.04
C ILE A 53 14.07 8.56 1.25
N ARG A 54 14.05 9.59 2.12
CA ARG A 54 13.46 9.53 3.45
C ARG A 54 12.03 10.07 3.55
N LEU A 55 11.58 10.86 2.58
CA LEU A 55 10.24 11.45 2.57
C LEU A 55 9.30 10.67 1.65
N GLU A 56 8.14 10.29 2.16
CA GLU A 56 7.05 9.75 1.33
C GLU A 56 6.36 10.88 0.54
N ASN A 57 5.83 10.52 -0.63
CA ASN A 57 5.00 11.38 -1.48
C ASN A 57 5.62 12.74 -1.89
N THR A 58 6.92 12.92 -1.66
CA THR A 58 7.63 14.16 -1.97
C THR A 58 8.55 13.98 -3.19
N SER A 59 8.35 14.78 -4.23
CA SER A 59 9.22 14.76 -5.41
C SER A 59 10.50 15.55 -5.16
N ARG A 60 11.59 15.17 -5.86
CA ARG A 60 12.84 15.92 -5.81
C ARG A 60 12.68 17.39 -6.17
N ASN A 61 11.77 17.70 -7.11
CA ASN A 61 11.45 19.07 -7.51
C ASN A 61 10.83 19.87 -6.36
N ARG A 62 9.90 19.26 -5.61
CA ARG A 62 9.32 19.89 -4.40
C ARG A 62 10.37 20.18 -3.33
N ILE A 63 11.29 19.24 -3.10
CA ILE A 63 12.42 19.45 -2.18
C ILE A 63 13.30 20.61 -2.66
N GLN A 64 13.57 20.71 -3.96
CA GLN A 64 14.33 21.80 -4.52
C GLN A 64 13.62 23.14 -4.34
N THR A 65 12.31 23.21 -4.63
CA THR A 65 11.50 24.40 -4.41
C THR A 65 11.50 24.82 -2.94
N ALA A 66 11.33 23.88 -2.00
CA ALA A 66 11.39 24.16 -0.57
C ALA A 66 12.78 24.66 -0.12
N ALA A 67 13.86 24.10 -0.67
CA ALA A 67 15.21 24.55 -0.39
C ALA A 67 15.48 25.96 -0.96
N ASP A 68 14.98 26.26 -2.16
CA ASP A 68 15.09 27.58 -2.78
C ASP A 68 14.26 28.64 -2.03
N GLY A 69 13.13 28.22 -1.44
CA GLY A 69 12.31 29.03 -0.53
C GLY A 69 12.92 29.21 0.87
N GLY A 70 14.08 28.62 1.16
CA GLY A 70 14.72 28.70 2.47
C GLY A 70 14.13 27.82 3.56
N ASN A 71 13.21 26.93 3.21
CA ASN A 71 12.43 26.10 4.14
C ASN A 71 13.17 24.82 4.58
N ILE A 72 14.34 24.53 4.01
CA ILE A 72 15.18 23.40 4.42
C ILE A 72 16.42 23.91 5.13
N LEU A 73 16.51 23.59 6.41
CA LEU A 73 17.61 24.01 7.26
C LEU A 73 18.58 22.84 7.50
N VAL A 74 19.86 23.13 7.51
CA VAL A 74 20.90 22.22 8.01
C VAL A 74 21.63 22.90 9.14
N ASN A 75 21.66 22.31 10.31
CA ASN A 75 22.22 22.90 11.53
C ASN A 75 21.64 24.30 11.80
N GLY A 76 20.32 24.46 11.62
CA GLY A 76 19.59 25.70 11.84
C GLY A 76 19.76 26.78 10.76
N LYS A 77 20.45 26.51 9.65
CA LYS A 77 20.68 27.48 8.56
C LYS A 77 20.08 26.99 7.23
N PRO A 78 19.38 27.87 6.49
CA PRO A 78 18.87 27.53 5.15
C PRO A 78 19.99 27.04 4.23
N GLN A 79 19.73 25.95 3.53
CA GLN A 79 20.68 25.33 2.61
C GLN A 79 20.07 25.07 1.24
N LYS A 80 20.92 25.19 0.20
CA LYS A 80 20.52 24.83 -1.17
C LYS A 80 20.33 23.32 -1.31
N SER A 81 19.46 22.91 -2.21
CA SER A 81 19.19 21.51 -2.55
C SER A 81 20.44 20.70 -2.92
N SER A 82 21.48 21.40 -3.45
CA SER A 82 22.78 20.82 -3.82
C SER A 82 23.76 20.62 -2.67
N TYR A 83 23.45 21.09 -1.46
CA TYR A 83 24.29 20.90 -0.29
C TYR A 83 24.68 19.44 -0.11
N LYS A 84 25.95 19.18 0.21
CA LYS A 84 26.45 17.83 0.47
C LYS A 84 26.38 17.58 1.98
N ILE A 85 25.45 16.72 2.37
CA ILE A 85 25.26 16.36 3.78
C ILE A 85 26.51 15.73 4.37
N LYS A 86 26.70 15.93 5.66
CA LYS A 86 27.80 15.38 6.45
C LYS A 86 27.22 14.53 7.59
N PRO A 87 27.96 13.52 8.09
CA PRO A 87 27.57 12.83 9.31
C PRO A 87 27.26 13.82 10.44
N LEU A 88 26.17 13.54 11.18
CA LEU A 88 25.63 14.35 12.28
C LEU A 88 25.05 15.73 11.90
N ASP A 89 24.90 16.05 10.62
CA ASP A 89 24.11 17.20 10.24
C ASP A 89 22.65 17.03 10.76
N GLN A 90 22.13 18.07 11.39
CA GLN A 90 20.73 18.15 11.78
C GLN A 90 19.97 18.85 10.65
N ILE A 91 19.09 18.10 9.97
CA ILE A 91 18.30 18.61 8.87
C ILE A 91 16.86 18.78 9.35
N SER A 92 16.29 19.98 9.14
CA SER A 92 14.87 20.23 9.39
C SER A 92 14.19 20.89 8.20
N ILE A 93 12.90 20.60 8.03
CA ILE A 93 12.02 21.26 7.06
C ILE A 93 11.03 22.09 7.87
N VAL A 94 11.00 23.38 7.59
CA VAL A 94 10.16 24.36 8.29
C VAL A 94 9.19 25.02 7.31
N MET A 95 7.95 25.26 7.75
CA MET A 95 6.89 25.87 6.94
C MET A 95 6.24 27.03 7.71
N PRO A 96 5.70 28.05 7.00
CA PRO A 96 5.03 29.18 7.64
C PRO A 96 3.64 28.86 8.22
N TYR A 97 3.28 27.61 8.30
CA TYR A 97 2.03 27.12 8.88
C TYR A 97 2.32 25.91 9.79
N PRO A 98 1.53 25.72 10.85
CA PRO A 98 1.73 24.59 11.75
C PRO A 98 1.57 23.27 11.02
N ARG A 99 2.39 22.28 11.42
CA ARG A 99 2.19 20.91 10.95
C ARG A 99 0.74 20.53 11.25
N ARG A 100 -0.04 20.18 10.22
CA ARG A 100 -1.35 19.58 10.45
C ARG A 100 -1.11 18.35 11.31
N LYS A 101 -1.54 18.39 12.54
CA LYS A 101 -1.74 17.17 13.30
C LYS A 101 -2.82 16.45 12.53
N ASP A 102 -2.50 15.31 11.92
CA ASP A 102 -3.51 14.40 11.41
C ASP A 102 -4.25 13.82 12.63
N GLU A 103 -5.01 14.69 13.31
CA GLU A 103 -5.89 14.26 14.38
C GLU A 103 -6.96 13.40 13.72
N ILE A 104 -6.95 12.12 14.06
CA ILE A 104 -8.00 11.21 13.64
C ILE A 104 -9.27 11.60 14.36
N VAL A 105 -10.17 12.26 13.64
CA VAL A 105 -11.52 12.53 14.11
C VAL A 105 -12.33 11.25 13.90
N PRO A 106 -12.84 10.60 14.95
CA PRO A 106 -13.64 9.39 14.82
C PRO A 106 -14.88 9.61 13.96
N GLU A 107 -15.07 8.78 12.93
CA GLU A 107 -16.21 8.85 12.02
C GLU A 107 -17.06 7.59 12.09
N ASN A 108 -18.38 7.75 12.18
CA ASN A 108 -19.31 6.62 12.19
C ASN A 108 -19.49 6.04 10.78
N ILE A 109 -18.48 5.32 10.33
CA ILE A 109 -18.48 4.62 9.05
C ILE A 109 -18.73 3.14 9.32
N PRO A 110 -19.69 2.50 8.66
CA PRO A 110 -19.96 1.07 8.81
C PRO A 110 -18.73 0.23 8.48
N LEU A 111 -18.45 -0.76 9.31
CA LEU A 111 -17.38 -1.75 9.10
C LEU A 111 -17.97 -3.15 9.00
N GLU A 112 -17.55 -3.91 8.02
CA GLU A 112 -17.82 -5.35 7.96
C GLU A 112 -16.79 -6.07 8.85
N ILE A 113 -17.20 -6.38 10.09
CA ILE A 113 -16.37 -7.05 11.08
C ILE A 113 -16.54 -8.56 10.92
N VAL A 114 -15.44 -9.24 10.58
CA VAL A 114 -15.42 -10.71 10.41
C VAL A 114 -15.17 -11.41 11.74
N TYR A 115 -14.34 -10.80 12.59
CA TYR A 115 -14.03 -11.30 13.92
C TYR A 115 -13.61 -10.15 14.83
N GLU A 116 -13.98 -10.22 16.08
CA GLU A 116 -13.54 -9.29 17.11
C GLU A 116 -13.50 -9.99 18.48
N ASP A 117 -12.41 -9.76 19.22
CA ASP A 117 -12.28 -10.12 20.64
C ASP A 117 -11.61 -8.96 21.42
N ASP A 118 -11.05 -9.24 22.60
CA ASP A 118 -10.42 -8.21 23.45
C ASP A 118 -9.08 -7.71 22.87
N ASP A 119 -8.45 -8.44 21.97
CA ASP A 119 -7.07 -8.19 21.52
C ASP A 119 -6.97 -7.77 20.07
N ILE A 120 -7.84 -8.28 19.21
CA ILE A 120 -7.79 -8.05 17.77
C ILE A 120 -9.19 -7.78 17.19
N ILE A 121 -9.21 -7.10 16.06
CA ILE A 121 -10.37 -7.02 15.17
C ILE A 121 -9.93 -7.36 13.75
N VAL A 122 -10.69 -8.21 13.07
CA VAL A 122 -10.52 -8.55 11.65
C VAL A 122 -11.67 -7.94 10.86
N VAL A 123 -11.34 -7.08 9.91
CA VAL A 123 -12.32 -6.40 9.08
C VAL A 123 -12.21 -6.84 7.62
N ASN A 124 -13.33 -6.92 6.92
CA ASN A 124 -13.38 -7.05 5.47
C ASN A 124 -13.54 -5.65 4.86
N LYS A 125 -12.42 -5.02 4.50
CA LYS A 125 -12.39 -3.66 3.98
C LYS A 125 -13.06 -3.58 2.61
N GLU A 126 -13.97 -2.67 2.42
CA GLU A 126 -14.53 -2.35 1.11
C GLU A 126 -13.47 -1.73 0.18
N ALA A 127 -13.65 -1.92 -1.12
CA ALA A 127 -12.87 -1.18 -2.13
C ALA A 127 -13.25 0.31 -2.13
N GLY A 128 -12.31 1.18 -2.44
CA GLY A 128 -12.48 2.64 -2.39
C GLY A 128 -12.13 3.26 -1.03
N MET A 129 -12.15 2.49 0.06
CA MET A 129 -11.74 2.96 1.38
C MET A 129 -10.21 2.91 1.52
N VAL A 130 -9.61 4.04 1.86
CA VAL A 130 -8.17 4.10 2.23
C VAL A 130 -7.99 3.60 3.66
N VAL A 131 -6.91 2.88 3.93
CA VAL A 131 -6.64 2.37 5.29
C VAL A 131 -6.28 3.51 6.24
N HIS A 132 -5.47 4.46 5.80
CA HIS A 132 -4.84 5.49 6.63
C HIS A 132 -4.90 6.85 5.92
N PRO A 133 -5.11 7.98 6.62
CA PRO A 133 -5.07 9.30 6.02
C PRO A 133 -3.78 9.56 5.25
N GLY A 134 -3.89 10.33 4.18
CA GLY A 134 -2.78 10.74 3.34
C GLY A 134 -3.23 11.79 2.33
N VAL A 135 -2.33 12.21 1.46
CA VAL A 135 -2.60 13.25 0.45
C VAL A 135 -3.87 12.94 -0.34
N GLY A 136 -4.83 13.85 -0.31
CA GLY A 136 -6.13 13.72 -0.99
C GLY A 136 -7.16 12.79 -0.31
N ASN A 137 -6.84 12.21 0.86
CA ASN A 137 -7.77 11.37 1.64
C ASN A 137 -7.57 11.63 3.14
N HIS A 138 -8.00 12.79 3.62
CA HIS A 138 -7.78 13.23 5.01
C HIS A 138 -8.86 12.72 5.98
N SER A 139 -9.99 12.23 5.48
CA SER A 139 -11.16 11.71 6.22
C SER A 139 -11.71 10.47 5.51
N GLY A 140 -12.72 9.81 6.09
CA GLY A 140 -13.37 8.66 5.47
C GLY A 140 -12.48 7.40 5.37
N THR A 141 -11.43 7.28 6.18
CA THR A 141 -10.50 6.13 6.12
C THR A 141 -10.87 5.05 7.13
N LEU A 142 -10.31 3.86 6.95
CA LEU A 142 -10.50 2.75 7.88
C LEU A 142 -10.12 3.14 9.33
N VAL A 143 -9.05 3.94 9.50
CA VAL A 143 -8.64 4.41 10.84
C VAL A 143 -9.70 5.30 11.48
N HIS A 144 -10.37 6.19 10.73
CA HIS A 144 -11.45 7.01 11.26
C HIS A 144 -12.64 6.15 11.74
N ALA A 145 -13.01 5.13 10.95
CA ALA A 145 -14.04 4.18 11.30
C ALA A 145 -13.67 3.34 12.55
N LEU A 146 -12.44 2.82 12.60
CA LEU A 146 -11.93 2.07 13.75
C LEU A 146 -11.87 2.94 15.01
N SER A 147 -11.42 4.20 14.89
CA SER A 147 -11.37 5.13 16.02
C SER A 147 -12.78 5.42 16.58
N TYR A 148 -13.80 5.41 15.74
CA TYR A 148 -15.18 5.52 16.22
C TYR A 148 -15.65 4.23 16.89
N HIS A 149 -15.42 3.08 16.28
CA HIS A 149 -15.83 1.77 16.80
C HIS A 149 -15.12 1.43 18.12
N LEU A 150 -13.81 1.70 18.20
CA LEU A 150 -12.96 1.36 19.31
C LEU A 150 -12.64 2.55 20.25
N LYS A 151 -13.41 3.62 20.19
CA LYS A 151 -13.20 4.88 20.96
C LYS A 151 -13.09 4.69 22.48
N HIS A 152 -13.56 3.55 23.00
CA HIS A 152 -13.47 3.19 24.41
C HIS A 152 -12.11 2.64 24.82
N LEU A 153 -11.23 2.32 23.86
CA LEU A 153 -9.88 1.82 24.08
C LEU A 153 -8.87 2.97 24.06
N GLU A 154 -7.95 2.97 25.02
CA GLU A 154 -6.92 4.00 25.16
C GLU A 154 -6.10 4.19 23.87
N MET A 155 -5.70 3.10 23.21
CA MET A 155 -4.95 3.13 21.94
C MET A 155 -5.64 3.93 20.83
N PHE A 156 -6.97 4.08 20.87
CA PHE A 156 -7.78 4.77 19.84
C PHE A 156 -8.34 6.12 20.34
N SER A 157 -8.09 6.51 21.59
CA SER A 157 -8.69 7.68 22.22
C SER A 157 -7.98 9.00 21.90
N GLU A 158 -6.70 8.99 21.53
CA GLU A 158 -5.86 10.20 21.43
C GLU A 158 -5.51 10.62 20.01
N GLY A 159 -6.36 10.35 19.02
CA GLY A 159 -6.09 10.76 17.64
C GLY A 159 -4.85 10.11 17.01
N ASN A 160 -4.41 8.96 17.54
CA ASN A 160 -3.28 8.22 17.02
C ASN A 160 -3.59 7.67 15.62
N ALA A 161 -3.03 8.30 14.61
CA ALA A 161 -3.27 7.98 13.21
C ALA A 161 -2.90 6.56 12.80
N ARG A 162 -2.15 5.82 13.61
CA ARG A 162 -1.71 4.44 13.33
C ARG A 162 -2.17 3.44 14.38
N ALA A 163 -3.11 3.82 15.23
CA ALA A 163 -3.57 2.97 16.32
C ALA A 163 -3.92 1.56 15.83
N GLY A 164 -3.22 0.56 16.35
CA GLY A 164 -3.47 -0.85 16.10
C GLY A 164 -3.17 -1.36 14.68
N LEU A 165 -2.83 -0.51 13.71
CA LEU A 165 -2.51 -0.94 12.34
C LEU A 165 -1.13 -1.61 12.28
N VAL A 166 -1.08 -2.82 11.76
CA VAL A 166 0.16 -3.59 11.54
C VAL A 166 0.43 -3.86 10.06
N HIS A 167 -0.55 -3.62 9.20
CA HIS A 167 -0.43 -3.73 7.74
C HIS A 167 -1.51 -2.92 7.02
N ARG A 168 -1.41 -2.90 5.69
CA ARG A 168 -2.37 -2.19 4.83
C ARG A 168 -2.59 -2.95 3.53
N ILE A 169 -3.73 -2.68 2.90
CA ILE A 169 -4.01 -3.00 1.49
C ILE A 169 -4.34 -1.69 0.75
N ASP A 170 -4.26 -1.72 -0.59
CA ASP A 170 -4.49 -0.52 -1.41
C ASP A 170 -5.93 -0.01 -1.26
N LYS A 171 -6.16 1.27 -1.59
CA LYS A 171 -7.48 1.93 -1.56
C LYS A 171 -8.55 1.06 -2.22
N ASP A 172 -8.31 0.67 -3.47
CA ASP A 172 -9.28 -0.04 -4.30
C ASP A 172 -9.13 -1.57 -4.24
N THR A 173 -8.29 -2.08 -3.35
CA THR A 173 -8.25 -3.50 -2.98
C THR A 173 -9.22 -3.75 -1.83
N SER A 174 -10.14 -4.69 -2.01
CA SER A 174 -11.05 -5.15 -0.96
C SER A 174 -10.46 -6.33 -0.18
N GLY A 175 -11.01 -6.63 0.98
CA GLY A 175 -10.72 -7.85 1.72
C GLY A 175 -10.13 -7.66 3.11
N LEU A 176 -9.58 -8.73 3.65
CA LEU A 176 -9.26 -8.87 5.06
C LEU A 176 -8.05 -8.06 5.53
N LEU A 177 -8.24 -7.39 6.66
CA LEU A 177 -7.18 -6.80 7.47
C LEU A 177 -7.37 -7.17 8.94
N VAL A 178 -6.25 -7.35 9.65
CA VAL A 178 -6.23 -7.46 11.12
C VAL A 178 -5.70 -6.16 11.73
N VAL A 179 -6.32 -5.75 12.82
CA VAL A 179 -5.94 -4.58 13.60
C VAL A 179 -5.83 -5.00 15.08
N ALA A 180 -4.79 -4.56 15.74
CA ALA A 180 -4.60 -4.79 17.16
C ALA A 180 -5.44 -3.82 18.00
N LYS A 181 -5.99 -4.28 19.10
CA LYS A 181 -6.78 -3.48 20.04
C LYS A 181 -5.98 -2.98 21.25
N ASN A 182 -4.78 -3.53 21.45
CA ASN A 182 -3.86 -3.13 22.51
C ASN A 182 -2.38 -3.28 22.07
N GLU A 183 -1.46 -2.69 22.83
CA GLU A 183 -0.04 -2.64 22.50
C GLU A 183 0.62 -4.04 22.43
N LYS A 184 0.22 -4.97 23.29
CA LYS A 184 0.78 -6.34 23.30
C LYS A 184 0.42 -7.07 22.00
N ALA A 185 -0.84 -7.00 21.61
CA ALA A 185 -1.32 -7.57 20.36
C ALA A 185 -0.64 -6.89 19.17
N HIS A 186 -0.47 -5.57 19.21
CA HIS A 186 0.22 -4.81 18.16
C HIS A 186 1.67 -5.28 18.00
N ALA A 187 2.45 -5.34 19.09
CA ALA A 187 3.85 -5.78 19.05
C ALA A 187 3.99 -7.22 18.50
N HIS A 188 3.09 -8.11 18.93
CA HIS A 188 3.10 -9.51 18.51
C HIS A 188 2.75 -9.67 17.01
N LEU A 189 1.70 -8.99 16.54
CA LEU A 189 1.31 -9.02 15.12
C LEU A 189 2.35 -8.33 14.25
N ALA A 190 2.86 -7.16 14.65
CA ALA A 190 3.93 -6.46 13.93
C ALA A 190 5.16 -7.36 13.74
N LYS A 191 5.55 -8.12 14.79
CA LYS A 191 6.63 -9.10 14.68
C LYS A 191 6.33 -10.19 13.66
N GLN A 192 5.13 -10.74 13.61
CA GLN A 192 4.75 -11.76 12.63
C GLN A 192 4.79 -11.20 11.19
N PHE A 193 4.37 -9.94 10.99
CA PHE A 193 4.51 -9.28 9.68
C PHE A 193 5.98 -9.06 9.30
N PHE A 194 6.81 -8.66 10.25
CA PHE A 194 8.25 -8.49 10.06
C PHE A 194 8.94 -9.84 9.73
N ASP A 195 8.63 -10.90 10.48
CA ASP A 195 9.18 -12.24 10.28
C ASP A 195 8.58 -12.96 9.05
N HIS A 196 7.63 -12.33 8.35
CA HIS A 196 6.92 -12.88 7.18
C HIS A 196 6.19 -14.21 7.44
N THR A 197 5.71 -14.43 8.68
CA THR A 197 4.99 -15.65 9.07
C THR A 197 3.48 -15.55 8.89
N ILE A 198 2.96 -14.37 8.54
CA ILE A 198 1.54 -14.14 8.26
C ILE A 198 1.13 -14.81 6.94
N TYR A 199 0.10 -15.65 6.99
CA TYR A 199 -0.51 -16.19 5.79
C TYR A 199 -1.43 -15.15 5.15
N ARG A 200 -1.16 -14.80 3.89
CA ARG A 200 -1.95 -13.83 3.12
C ARG A 200 -2.23 -14.38 1.75
N ARG A 201 -3.51 -14.55 1.43
CA ARG A 201 -3.96 -15.04 0.14
C ARG A 201 -4.90 -14.04 -0.51
N TYR A 202 -4.60 -13.72 -1.75
CA TYR A 202 -5.37 -12.80 -2.58
C TYR A 202 -5.93 -13.55 -3.79
N VAL A 203 -7.04 -13.04 -4.32
CA VAL A 203 -7.58 -13.46 -5.61
C VAL A 203 -7.55 -12.28 -6.55
N ALA A 204 -7.03 -12.49 -7.76
CA ALA A 204 -6.91 -11.47 -8.79
C ALA A 204 -7.44 -12.00 -10.12
N LEU A 205 -8.14 -11.15 -10.90
CA LEU A 205 -8.38 -11.39 -12.31
C LEU A 205 -7.31 -10.66 -13.10
N VAL A 206 -6.59 -11.36 -13.97
CA VAL A 206 -5.48 -10.81 -14.75
C VAL A 206 -5.71 -10.97 -16.25
N TRP A 207 -5.11 -10.10 -17.05
CA TRP A 207 -5.15 -10.20 -18.49
C TRP A 207 -4.28 -11.33 -19.03
N GLY A 208 -4.81 -12.07 -19.98
CA GLY A 208 -4.13 -13.19 -20.64
C GLY A 208 -4.17 -14.50 -19.85
N ASN A 209 -3.68 -15.54 -20.48
CA ASN A 209 -3.52 -16.85 -19.86
C ASN A 209 -2.05 -17.05 -19.51
N LEU A 210 -1.78 -17.32 -18.24
CA LEU A 210 -0.45 -17.67 -17.77
C LEU A 210 -0.06 -19.04 -18.37
N ALA A 211 1.20 -19.18 -18.76
CA ALA A 211 1.69 -20.43 -19.36
C ALA A 211 1.71 -21.58 -18.34
N GLU A 212 2.05 -21.26 -17.10
CA GLU A 212 2.17 -22.23 -16.02
C GLU A 212 0.95 -22.13 -15.10
N ASP A 213 0.54 -23.27 -14.50
CA ASP A 213 -0.56 -23.32 -13.55
C ASP A 213 -0.22 -22.70 -12.21
N GLU A 214 1.03 -22.76 -11.83
CA GLU A 214 1.57 -22.16 -10.61
C GLU A 214 3.00 -21.70 -10.81
N GLY A 215 3.43 -20.75 -10.01
CA GLY A 215 4.79 -20.23 -10.10
C GLY A 215 5.12 -19.24 -9.01
N THR A 216 6.35 -18.74 -9.07
CA THR A 216 6.86 -17.75 -8.11
C THR A 216 7.49 -16.59 -8.87
N ILE A 217 7.05 -15.38 -8.54
CA ILE A 217 7.60 -14.14 -9.07
C ILE A 217 8.51 -13.54 -8.00
N ILE A 218 9.78 -13.38 -8.34
CA ILE A 218 10.81 -12.81 -7.46
C ILE A 218 11.39 -11.58 -8.14
N GLY A 219 11.49 -10.48 -7.39
CA GLY A 219 12.10 -9.25 -7.87
C GLY A 219 12.23 -8.23 -6.73
N HIS A 220 12.96 -7.15 -6.97
CA HIS A 220 13.03 -6.04 -6.03
C HIS A 220 12.03 -4.97 -6.47
N ILE A 221 11.18 -4.53 -5.55
CA ILE A 221 10.16 -3.51 -5.84
C ILE A 221 10.58 -2.18 -5.22
N GLY A 222 10.64 -1.16 -6.05
CA GLY A 222 10.95 0.21 -5.66
C GLY A 222 10.12 1.21 -6.44
N ARG A 223 10.30 2.51 -6.18
CA ARG A 223 9.62 3.57 -6.93
C ARG A 223 10.10 3.60 -8.37
N ASN A 224 9.16 3.71 -9.32
CA ASN A 224 9.51 3.85 -10.73
C ASN A 224 10.28 5.16 -10.96
N PRO A 225 11.50 5.11 -11.51
CA PRO A 225 12.31 6.32 -11.75
C PRO A 225 11.66 7.32 -12.71
N LYS A 226 10.79 6.83 -13.61
CA LYS A 226 10.11 7.65 -14.64
C LYS A 226 8.76 8.17 -14.17
N ASP A 227 8.06 7.42 -13.33
CA ASP A 227 6.77 7.79 -12.76
C ASP A 227 6.70 7.37 -11.29
N ARG A 228 6.94 8.31 -10.39
CA ARG A 228 6.97 8.05 -8.95
C ARG A 228 5.64 7.64 -8.33
N MET A 229 4.54 7.78 -9.06
CA MET A 229 3.22 7.28 -8.64
C MET A 229 3.09 5.77 -8.83
N GLN A 230 4.01 5.16 -9.58
CA GLN A 230 4.07 3.72 -9.81
C GLN A 230 5.22 3.06 -9.04
N MET A 231 5.04 1.78 -8.75
CA MET A 231 6.12 0.90 -8.35
C MET A 231 6.68 0.20 -9.59
N TYR A 232 7.93 -0.25 -9.50
CA TYR A 232 8.65 -0.89 -10.59
C TYR A 232 9.46 -2.08 -10.05
N VAL A 233 9.61 -3.12 -10.87
CA VAL A 233 10.46 -4.27 -10.53
C VAL A 233 11.87 -4.03 -11.05
N PHE A 234 12.84 -4.10 -10.16
CA PHE A 234 14.28 -4.07 -10.47
C PHE A 234 14.79 -5.50 -10.47
N PRO A 235 14.92 -6.14 -11.64
CA PRO A 235 15.27 -7.57 -11.71
C PRO A 235 16.68 -7.86 -11.21
N ASP A 236 17.58 -6.90 -11.35
CA ASP A 236 19.00 -7.04 -10.96
C ASP A 236 19.24 -6.84 -9.45
N GLY A 237 18.20 -6.42 -8.71
CA GLY A 237 18.28 -6.21 -7.27
C GLY A 237 19.12 -5.01 -6.82
N GLU A 238 19.52 -4.14 -7.73
CA GLU A 238 20.35 -2.97 -7.41
C GLU A 238 19.57 -1.88 -6.67
N GLU A 239 18.26 -1.82 -6.90
CA GLU A 239 17.33 -0.87 -6.26
C GLU A 239 16.08 -1.61 -5.77
N GLY A 240 15.30 -0.95 -4.88
CA GLY A 240 14.08 -1.51 -4.33
C GLY A 240 14.30 -2.50 -3.20
N LYS A 241 13.22 -3.09 -2.72
CA LYS A 241 13.21 -4.08 -1.64
C LYS A 241 12.79 -5.45 -2.18
N HIS A 242 13.43 -6.50 -1.73
CA HIS A 242 13.11 -7.88 -2.11
C HIS A 242 11.63 -8.18 -1.94
N ALA A 243 11.04 -8.82 -2.94
CA ALA A 243 9.63 -9.18 -2.98
C ALA A 243 9.42 -10.55 -3.61
N VAL A 244 8.52 -11.35 -3.00
CA VAL A 244 8.17 -12.70 -3.47
C VAL A 244 6.66 -12.86 -3.48
N THR A 245 6.12 -13.23 -4.64
CA THR A 245 4.70 -13.54 -4.86
C THR A 245 4.59 -14.92 -5.48
N HIS A 246 3.95 -15.86 -4.80
CA HIS A 246 3.54 -17.13 -5.41
C HIS A 246 2.18 -16.96 -6.05
N PHE A 247 1.99 -17.55 -7.22
CA PHE A 247 0.69 -17.57 -7.87
C PHE A 247 0.25 -18.99 -8.21
N LYS A 248 -1.06 -19.19 -8.25
CA LYS A 248 -1.72 -20.39 -8.76
C LYS A 248 -2.90 -19.98 -9.60
N VAL A 249 -3.00 -20.52 -10.81
CA VAL A 249 -4.17 -20.32 -11.69
C VAL A 249 -5.32 -21.13 -11.13
N LEU A 250 -6.41 -20.43 -10.80
CA LEU A 250 -7.65 -21.07 -10.34
C LEU A 250 -8.55 -21.43 -11.51
N ARG A 251 -8.58 -20.57 -12.54
CA ARG A 251 -9.36 -20.78 -13.74
C ARG A 251 -8.84 -19.92 -14.89
N ARG A 252 -8.81 -20.50 -16.10
CA ARG A 252 -8.55 -19.78 -17.34
C ARG A 252 -9.88 -19.50 -18.04
N TYR A 253 -10.03 -18.25 -18.48
CA TYR A 253 -11.08 -17.84 -19.40
C TYR A 253 -10.43 -17.57 -20.77
N SER A 254 -11.23 -17.19 -21.77
CA SER A 254 -10.70 -16.99 -23.13
C SER A 254 -9.50 -16.03 -23.20
N TYR A 255 -9.54 -14.91 -22.45
CA TYR A 255 -8.52 -13.85 -22.53
C TYR A 255 -8.09 -13.29 -21.16
N VAL A 256 -8.54 -13.88 -20.09
CA VAL A 256 -8.16 -13.53 -18.71
C VAL A 256 -8.01 -14.79 -17.88
N SER A 257 -7.27 -14.70 -16.79
CA SER A 257 -7.14 -15.79 -15.81
C SER A 257 -7.49 -15.29 -14.41
N LEU A 258 -8.21 -16.11 -13.67
CA LEU A 258 -8.40 -15.95 -12.23
C LEU A 258 -7.21 -16.62 -11.54
N VAL A 259 -6.49 -15.86 -10.76
CA VAL A 259 -5.29 -16.34 -10.06
C VAL A 259 -5.40 -16.12 -8.56
N GLU A 260 -4.90 -17.06 -7.81
CA GLU A 260 -4.61 -16.92 -6.39
C GLU A 260 -3.17 -16.44 -6.23
N CYS A 261 -2.95 -15.44 -5.38
CA CYS A 261 -1.61 -14.93 -5.06
C CYS A 261 -1.36 -15.08 -3.56
N ARG A 262 -0.26 -15.75 -3.19
CA ARG A 262 0.23 -15.83 -1.83
C ARG A 262 1.50 -14.99 -1.68
N LEU A 263 1.51 -14.13 -0.65
CA LEU A 263 2.60 -13.20 -0.41
C LEU A 263 3.54 -13.70 0.69
N GLU A 264 4.84 -13.76 0.43
CA GLU A 264 5.85 -13.80 1.49
C GLU A 264 6.14 -12.40 2.02
N THR A 265 6.30 -11.43 1.13
CA THR A 265 6.56 -10.02 1.44
C THR A 265 5.31 -9.17 1.20
N GLY A 266 5.29 -7.93 1.69
CA GLY A 266 4.15 -7.02 1.55
C GLY A 266 4.55 -5.64 1.03
N ARG A 267 5.19 -5.55 -0.14
CA ARG A 267 5.58 -4.25 -0.73
C ARG A 267 4.39 -3.54 -1.36
N THR A 268 4.46 -2.22 -1.40
CA THR A 268 3.41 -1.39 -2.04
C THR A 268 3.11 -1.87 -3.45
N HIS A 269 1.83 -2.11 -3.76
CA HIS A 269 1.33 -2.61 -5.05
C HIS A 269 1.95 -3.93 -5.52
N GLN A 270 2.50 -4.76 -4.64
CA GLN A 270 3.35 -5.90 -4.99
C GLN A 270 2.71 -6.83 -6.03
N ILE A 271 1.50 -7.33 -5.79
CA ILE A 271 0.81 -8.23 -6.75
C ILE A 271 0.61 -7.51 -8.08
N ARG A 272 0.18 -6.26 -8.05
CA ARG A 272 -0.13 -5.46 -9.23
C ARG A 272 1.10 -5.26 -10.12
N VAL A 273 2.22 -4.86 -9.52
CA VAL A 273 3.46 -4.63 -10.27
C VAL A 273 4.12 -5.94 -10.72
N HIS A 274 4.09 -6.99 -9.89
CA HIS A 274 4.62 -8.30 -10.26
C HIS A 274 3.86 -8.91 -11.45
N MET A 275 2.53 -8.93 -11.39
CA MET A 275 1.72 -9.44 -12.50
C MET A 275 1.86 -8.61 -13.77
N SER A 276 1.91 -7.27 -13.65
CA SER A 276 2.17 -6.40 -14.79
C SER A 276 3.56 -6.64 -15.40
N TRP A 277 4.58 -6.85 -14.58
CA TRP A 277 5.93 -7.18 -15.04
C TRP A 277 6.01 -8.51 -15.79
N GLN A 278 5.19 -9.50 -15.41
CA GLN A 278 5.04 -10.77 -16.12
C GLN A 278 4.19 -10.66 -17.41
N GLY A 279 3.69 -9.46 -17.75
CA GLY A 279 2.85 -9.25 -18.94
C GLY A 279 1.37 -9.58 -18.71
N HIS A 280 0.96 -9.78 -17.46
CA HIS A 280 -0.40 -10.10 -17.03
C HIS A 280 -0.96 -9.06 -16.03
N PRO A 281 -1.06 -7.76 -16.39
CA PRO A 281 -1.59 -6.77 -15.47
C PRO A 281 -3.00 -7.15 -15.00
N LEU A 282 -3.37 -6.70 -13.80
CA LEU A 282 -4.70 -6.96 -13.26
C LEU A 282 -5.77 -6.30 -14.12
N PHE A 283 -6.89 -6.97 -14.27
CA PHE A 283 -8.04 -6.48 -15.01
C PHE A 283 -8.54 -5.16 -14.40
N ASN A 284 -8.70 -4.15 -15.25
CA ASN A 284 -9.07 -2.78 -14.90
C ASN A 284 -8.14 -2.07 -13.89
N ASP A 285 -6.85 -2.40 -13.91
CA ASP A 285 -5.84 -1.67 -13.14
C ASP A 285 -5.31 -0.49 -13.97
N GLU A 286 -5.88 0.70 -13.75
CA GLU A 286 -5.51 1.93 -14.45
C GLU A 286 -4.02 2.24 -14.30
N ARG A 287 -3.46 2.06 -13.10
CA ARG A 287 -2.08 2.43 -12.79
C ARG A 287 -1.04 1.55 -13.49
N TYR A 288 -1.37 0.28 -13.71
CA TYR A 288 -0.47 -0.70 -14.34
C TYR A 288 -0.94 -1.14 -15.73
N GLY A 289 -1.85 -0.38 -16.34
CA GLY A 289 -2.23 -0.51 -17.74
C GLY A 289 -3.19 -1.66 -18.05
N GLY A 290 -3.93 -2.14 -17.04
CA GLY A 290 -4.96 -3.16 -17.18
C GLY A 290 -6.35 -2.62 -17.53
N ASP A 291 -6.52 -1.30 -17.61
CA ASP A 291 -7.75 -0.55 -17.91
C ASP A 291 -8.09 -0.45 -19.39
N ARG A 292 -7.38 -1.19 -20.23
CA ARG A 292 -7.57 -1.25 -21.67
C ARG A 292 -7.60 -2.68 -22.16
N ILE A 293 -8.09 -2.89 -23.38
CA ILE A 293 -8.12 -4.22 -24.00
C ILE A 293 -6.69 -4.63 -24.37
N LEU A 294 -6.17 -5.63 -23.68
CA LEU A 294 -4.81 -6.14 -23.90
C LEU A 294 -4.81 -7.46 -24.70
N LYS A 295 -5.86 -8.23 -24.57
CA LYS A 295 -6.03 -9.53 -25.24
C LYS A 295 -7.47 -9.63 -25.79
N GLY A 296 -7.65 -10.40 -26.85
CA GLY A 296 -8.96 -10.66 -27.41
C GLY A 296 -9.06 -10.31 -28.89
N THR A 297 -10.25 -9.96 -29.34
CA THR A 297 -10.57 -9.69 -30.74
C THR A 297 -10.78 -8.20 -31.00
N THR A 298 -10.74 -7.81 -32.29
CA THR A 298 -11.00 -6.43 -32.72
C THR A 298 -12.48 -6.14 -32.98
N PHE A 299 -13.37 -7.13 -32.78
CA PHE A 299 -14.80 -6.98 -33.05
C PHE A 299 -15.46 -6.01 -32.07
N GLN A 300 -16.37 -5.20 -32.57
CA GLN A 300 -17.11 -4.20 -31.79
C GLN A 300 -17.88 -4.82 -30.61
N LYS A 301 -18.44 -6.03 -30.82
CA LYS A 301 -19.14 -6.77 -29.75
C LYS A 301 -18.22 -7.11 -28.57
N TYR A 302 -16.96 -7.49 -28.86
CA TYR A 302 -15.98 -7.78 -27.81
C TYR A 302 -15.56 -6.51 -27.07
N LYS A 303 -15.32 -5.41 -27.79
CA LYS A 303 -15.05 -4.11 -27.19
C LYS A 303 -16.15 -3.69 -26.22
N GLN A 304 -17.42 -3.79 -26.66
CA GLN A 304 -18.58 -3.48 -25.82
C GLN A 304 -18.68 -4.42 -24.60
N PHE A 305 -18.35 -5.71 -24.78
CA PHE A 305 -18.30 -6.66 -23.65
C PHE A 305 -17.28 -6.22 -22.60
N ILE A 306 -16.04 -5.85 -22.99
CA ILE A 306 -15.01 -5.39 -22.08
C ILE A 306 -15.39 -4.09 -21.38
N GLU A 307 -15.93 -3.11 -22.13
CA GLU A 307 -16.42 -1.85 -21.56
C GLU A 307 -17.50 -2.08 -20.48
N ASN A 308 -18.38 -3.07 -20.69
CA ASN A 308 -19.38 -3.45 -19.72
C ASN A 308 -18.73 -4.14 -18.48
N CYS A 309 -17.71 -4.98 -18.71
CA CYS A 309 -16.95 -5.58 -17.59
C CYS A 309 -16.22 -4.52 -16.76
N PHE A 310 -15.60 -3.52 -17.39
CA PHE A 310 -14.93 -2.43 -16.67
C PHE A 310 -15.90 -1.58 -15.84
N LYS A 311 -17.15 -1.42 -16.30
CA LYS A 311 -18.18 -0.73 -15.51
C LYS A 311 -18.64 -1.53 -14.29
N LEU A 312 -18.61 -2.87 -14.36
CA LEU A 312 -18.97 -3.74 -13.23
C LEU A 312 -17.90 -3.71 -12.14
N ILE A 313 -16.62 -3.65 -12.53
CA ILE A 313 -15.51 -3.55 -11.59
C ILE A 313 -14.62 -2.35 -11.94
N PRO A 314 -14.98 -1.12 -11.49
CA PRO A 314 -14.29 0.13 -11.86
C PRO A 314 -12.97 0.33 -11.08
N ARG A 315 -12.22 -0.74 -10.87
CA ARG A 315 -10.99 -0.78 -10.08
C ARG A 315 -10.15 -2.00 -10.46
N GLN A 316 -8.90 -2.07 -9.98
CA GLN A 316 -8.13 -3.30 -10.11
C GLN A 316 -8.90 -4.49 -9.50
N ALA A 317 -9.02 -5.56 -10.27
CA ALA A 317 -9.68 -6.79 -9.85
C ALA A 317 -8.79 -7.58 -8.87
N LEU A 318 -8.72 -7.11 -7.61
CA LEU A 318 -7.91 -7.68 -6.53
C LEU A 318 -8.69 -7.71 -5.22
N HIS A 319 -8.59 -8.83 -4.51
CA HIS A 319 -9.26 -9.06 -3.24
C HIS A 319 -8.38 -9.86 -2.28
N ALA A 320 -8.18 -9.35 -1.06
CA ALA A 320 -7.48 -10.03 0.03
C ALA A 320 -8.40 -11.06 0.68
N ARG A 321 -8.41 -12.29 0.12
CA ARG A 321 -9.40 -13.32 0.43
C ARG A 321 -9.18 -14.02 1.76
N ALA A 322 -7.93 -14.31 2.13
CA ALA A 322 -7.64 -15.02 3.38
C ALA A 322 -6.48 -14.40 4.13
N LEU A 323 -6.59 -14.44 5.44
CA LEU A 323 -5.60 -13.95 6.38
C LEU A 323 -5.46 -14.94 7.54
N GLY A 324 -4.23 -15.42 7.81
CA GLY A 324 -3.95 -16.36 8.90
C GLY A 324 -2.70 -15.93 9.68
N PHE A 325 -2.76 -16.09 10.99
CA PHE A 325 -1.68 -15.70 11.91
C PHE A 325 -1.80 -16.43 13.24
N ILE A 326 -0.75 -16.37 14.06
CA ILE A 326 -0.80 -16.80 15.44
C ILE A 326 -1.49 -15.71 16.27
N HIS A 327 -2.57 -16.06 16.94
CA HIS A 327 -3.30 -15.13 17.79
C HIS A 327 -2.41 -14.60 18.90
N PRO A 328 -2.31 -13.27 19.10
CA PRO A 328 -1.29 -12.66 19.96
C PRO A 328 -1.37 -13.08 21.44
N MET A 329 -2.54 -13.43 21.93
CA MET A 329 -2.74 -13.79 23.34
C MET A 329 -2.91 -15.29 23.58
N THR A 330 -3.64 -16.00 22.70
CA THR A 330 -3.85 -17.45 22.88
C THR A 330 -2.69 -18.29 22.37
N GLY A 331 -1.89 -17.75 21.43
CA GLY A 331 -0.80 -18.49 20.77
C GLY A 331 -1.30 -19.53 19.75
N GLU A 332 -2.59 -19.61 19.50
CA GLU A 332 -3.18 -20.53 18.54
C GLU A 332 -3.16 -19.93 17.13
N TYR A 333 -2.98 -20.80 16.12
CA TYR A 333 -3.14 -20.36 14.72
C TYR A 333 -4.62 -20.15 14.41
N VAL A 334 -4.94 -18.96 13.89
CA VAL A 334 -6.27 -18.59 13.43
C VAL A 334 -6.22 -18.20 11.96
N GLN A 335 -7.28 -18.53 11.21
CA GLN A 335 -7.40 -18.14 9.81
C GLN A 335 -8.82 -17.69 9.52
N PHE A 336 -8.91 -16.60 8.76
CA PHE A 336 -10.17 -15.99 8.33
C PHE A 336 -10.21 -15.98 6.80
N GLU A 337 -11.41 -16.14 6.27
CA GLU A 337 -11.69 -16.04 4.83
C GLU A 337 -12.88 -15.12 4.61
N SER A 338 -12.85 -14.35 3.53
CA SER A 338 -13.97 -13.53 3.07
C SER A 338 -14.48 -14.03 1.73
N GLU A 339 -15.76 -13.82 1.45
CA GLU A 339 -16.34 -14.04 0.13
C GLU A 339 -15.77 -13.04 -0.88
N LEU A 340 -15.77 -13.44 -2.17
CA LEU A 340 -15.45 -12.49 -3.23
C LEU A 340 -16.50 -11.37 -3.24
N PRO A 341 -16.11 -10.11 -3.42
CA PRO A 341 -17.05 -9.00 -3.49
C PRO A 341 -17.91 -9.08 -4.77
N GLU A 342 -19.10 -8.50 -4.71
CA GLU A 342 -20.12 -8.63 -5.77
C GLU A 342 -19.66 -8.12 -7.13
N ASP A 343 -18.85 -7.07 -7.19
CA ASP A 343 -18.28 -6.53 -8.43
C ASP A 343 -17.36 -7.58 -9.11
N LEU A 344 -16.52 -8.26 -8.33
CA LEU A 344 -15.64 -9.31 -8.84
C LEU A 344 -16.45 -10.55 -9.25
N LYS A 345 -17.42 -10.98 -8.44
CA LYS A 345 -18.33 -12.10 -8.80
C LYS A 345 -19.05 -11.81 -10.12
N ALA A 346 -19.60 -10.61 -10.28
CA ALA A 346 -20.33 -10.21 -11.49
C ALA A 346 -19.45 -10.25 -12.75
N VAL A 347 -18.21 -9.77 -12.65
CA VAL A 347 -17.26 -9.83 -13.78
C VAL A 347 -16.87 -11.27 -14.11
N LEU A 348 -16.63 -12.12 -13.11
CA LEU A 348 -16.32 -13.52 -13.34
C LEU A 348 -17.48 -14.24 -14.05
N GLN A 349 -18.73 -14.02 -13.65
CA GLN A 349 -19.91 -14.58 -14.33
C GLN A 349 -20.00 -14.12 -15.80
N LYS A 350 -19.64 -12.85 -16.09
CA LYS A 350 -19.57 -12.37 -17.49
C LYS A 350 -18.53 -13.13 -18.30
N TRP A 351 -17.35 -13.34 -17.75
CA TRP A 351 -16.30 -14.09 -18.42
C TRP A 351 -16.64 -15.57 -18.59
N GLU A 352 -17.31 -16.20 -17.61
CA GLU A 352 -17.83 -17.56 -17.74
C GLU A 352 -18.79 -17.69 -18.92
N GLY A 353 -19.78 -16.79 -18.99
CA GLY A 353 -20.74 -16.77 -20.09
C GLY A 353 -20.08 -16.51 -21.45
N TYR A 354 -19.07 -15.64 -21.50
CA TYR A 354 -18.32 -15.37 -22.72
C TYR A 354 -17.52 -16.60 -23.16
N THR A 355 -16.77 -17.22 -22.28
CA THR A 355 -15.96 -18.42 -22.55
C THR A 355 -16.85 -19.57 -23.03
N ALA A 356 -17.96 -19.84 -22.35
CA ALA A 356 -18.92 -20.87 -22.77
C ALA A 356 -19.52 -20.60 -24.18
N SER A 357 -19.76 -19.32 -24.52
CA SER A 357 -20.34 -18.96 -25.83
C SER A 357 -19.34 -19.05 -26.99
N THR A 358 -18.03 -18.96 -26.70
CA THR A 358 -16.97 -19.00 -27.71
C THR A 358 -16.41 -20.40 -27.93
N GLY A 359 -16.76 -21.38 -27.10
CA GLY A 359 -16.23 -22.75 -27.15
C GLY A 359 -14.72 -22.84 -26.82
N LEU A 360 -14.15 -21.79 -26.24
CA LEU A 360 -12.75 -21.71 -25.84
C LEU A 360 -12.62 -22.05 -24.35
N ASP A 361 -13.11 -23.19 -23.93
CA ASP A 361 -12.83 -23.72 -22.59
C ASP A 361 -11.39 -24.27 -22.59
N LEU A 362 -10.49 -23.60 -21.89
CA LEU A 362 -9.06 -23.89 -21.89
C LEU A 362 -8.64 -24.81 -20.74
N ASP A 363 -9.59 -25.25 -19.91
CA ASP A 363 -9.33 -26.20 -18.82
C ASP A 363 -9.24 -27.68 -19.32
N GLU A 364 -9.41 -27.91 -20.63
CA GLU A 364 -9.30 -29.22 -21.28
C GLU A 364 -8.03 -29.40 -22.15
N ILE A 365 -7.04 -28.48 -22.07
CA ILE A 365 -5.78 -28.60 -22.86
C ILE A 365 -4.60 -28.81 -21.92
#